data_2c605af27415f60fc443f49b022f56ce
#
_entry.id   2c605af27415f60fc443f49b022f56ce
#
_cell.length_a   1.000
_cell.length_b   1.000
_cell.length_c   1.000
_cell.angle_alpha   90.00
_cell.angle_beta   90.00
_cell.angle_gamma   90.00
#
_symmetry.space_group_name_H-M   'P 1'
#
loop_
_entity.id
_entity.type
_entity.pdbx_description
1 polymer ?
#
loop_
_entity_poly.entity_id
_entity_poly.type
_entity_poly.pdbx_seq_one_letter_code
_entity_poly.pdbx_strand_id
1 'polypeptide(L)'
;MDYKTLRKNYRLYIRFAGVLAMILIICIGFVFRDTFLQTAGLLLVLAGLFLFIHLLKKSYTNKCNTLLHVDLDLAFWQQYLQLNKNVKKPILQIDMKLTSVAYSFMMGDFDTVIKEAREALSQKELPQKYKNFLKVISFVQSC
;
A
#
# COMPACT_ATOMS: atom_id res chain seq x y z
N MET A 1 11.16 12.18 -0.54
CA MET A 1 10.30 12.05 0.68
C MET A 1 10.53 10.67 1.28
N ASP A 2 10.76 10.57 2.58
CA ASP A 2 11.08 9.32 3.25
C ASP A 2 9.83 8.43 3.43
N TYR A 3 9.90 7.13 3.04
CA TYR A 3 8.79 6.17 3.18
C TYR A 3 8.31 6.02 4.64
N LYS A 4 9.26 6.02 5.58
CA LYS A 4 8.96 5.92 7.02
C LYS A 4 8.08 7.08 7.49
N THR A 5 8.39 8.30 7.05
CA THR A 5 7.62 9.51 7.34
C THR A 5 6.25 9.47 6.70
N LEU A 6 6.15 9.06 5.43
CA LEU A 6 4.87 8.91 4.74
C LEU A 6 3.95 7.92 5.46
N ARG A 7 4.49 6.76 5.86
CA ARG A 7 3.75 5.73 6.61
C ARG A 7 3.34 6.20 8.01
N LYS A 8 4.20 6.96 8.70
CA LYS A 8 3.91 7.55 10.02
C LYS A 8 2.76 8.55 9.91
N ASN A 9 2.80 9.45 8.94
CA ASN A 9 1.74 10.45 8.72
C ASN A 9 0.40 9.77 8.37
N TYR A 10 0.40 8.76 7.49
CA TYR A 10 -0.81 7.99 7.18
C TYR A 10 -1.46 7.38 8.42
N ARG A 11 -0.66 6.75 9.29
CA ARG A 11 -1.16 6.18 10.56
C ARG A 11 -1.66 7.25 11.51
N LEU A 12 -1.00 8.40 11.57
CA LEU A 12 -1.42 9.53 12.41
C LEU A 12 -2.79 10.05 11.98
N TYR A 13 -3.00 10.25 10.68
CA TYR A 13 -4.29 10.71 10.15
C TYR A 13 -5.43 9.73 10.42
N ILE A 14 -5.20 8.41 10.30
CA ILE A 14 -6.21 7.40 10.66
C ILE A 14 -6.56 7.47 12.15
N ARG A 15 -5.56 7.59 13.02
CA ARG A 15 -5.81 7.70 14.47
C ARG A 15 -6.58 8.97 14.81
N PHE A 16 -6.19 10.08 14.22
CA PHE A 16 -6.89 11.37 14.41
C PHE A 16 -8.35 11.31 13.93
N ALA A 17 -8.60 10.72 12.77
CA ALA A 17 -9.96 10.52 12.27
C ALA A 17 -10.80 9.63 13.20
N GLY A 18 -10.22 8.57 13.77
CA GLY A 18 -10.89 7.72 14.74
C GLY A 18 -11.28 8.48 16.02
N VAL A 19 -10.36 9.28 16.57
CA VAL A 19 -10.63 10.10 17.77
C VAL A 19 -11.72 11.14 17.47
N LEU A 20 -11.64 11.81 16.32
CA LEU A 20 -12.65 12.80 15.91
C LEU A 20 -14.04 12.15 15.75
N ALA A 21 -14.11 10.97 15.14
CA ALA A 21 -15.36 10.23 15.01
C ALA A 21 -15.95 9.82 16.37
N MET A 22 -15.12 9.40 17.33
CA MET A 22 -15.58 9.11 18.69
C MET A 22 -16.17 10.33 19.38
N ILE A 23 -15.52 11.50 19.26
CA ILE A 23 -16.02 12.75 19.83
C ILE A 23 -17.38 13.09 19.21
N LEU A 24 -17.53 12.99 17.88
CA LEU A 24 -18.78 13.27 17.18
C LEU A 24 -19.91 12.32 17.61
N ILE A 25 -19.64 11.04 17.78
CA ILE A 25 -20.60 10.05 18.28
C ILE A 25 -21.10 10.43 19.68
N ILE A 26 -20.20 10.80 20.58
CA ILE A 26 -20.56 11.25 21.94
C ILE A 26 -21.41 12.50 21.88
N CYS A 27 -21.03 13.51 21.07
CA CYS A 27 -21.80 14.74 20.90
C CYS A 27 -23.22 14.48 20.38
N ILE A 28 -23.37 13.57 19.39
CA ILE A 28 -24.68 13.18 18.86
C ILE A 28 -25.55 12.57 19.96
N GLY A 29 -24.99 11.70 20.81
CA GLY A 29 -25.70 11.09 21.91
C GLY A 29 -26.20 12.09 22.96
N PHE A 30 -25.44 13.19 23.19
CA PHE A 30 -25.83 14.23 24.15
C PHE A 30 -26.81 15.27 23.57
N VAL A 31 -26.65 15.63 22.30
CA VAL A 31 -27.43 16.74 21.65
C VAL A 31 -28.82 16.25 21.19
N PHE A 32 -28.87 15.08 20.58
CA PHE A 32 -30.14 14.57 20.05
C PHE A 32 -30.81 13.61 21.06
N ARG A 33 -32.02 13.99 21.49
CA ARG A 33 -32.85 13.13 22.35
C ARG A 33 -33.76 12.19 21.56
N ASP A 34 -33.97 12.50 20.28
CA ASP A 34 -34.77 11.68 19.36
C ASP A 34 -33.94 10.52 18.81
N THR A 35 -34.42 9.30 18.99
CA THR A 35 -33.76 8.07 18.55
C THR A 35 -33.56 8.00 17.03
N PHE A 36 -34.48 8.56 16.26
CA PHE A 36 -34.34 8.59 14.78
C PHE A 36 -33.21 9.52 14.36
N LEU A 37 -33.14 10.74 14.93
CA LEU A 37 -32.07 11.71 14.64
C LEU A 37 -30.70 11.21 15.12
N GLN A 38 -30.63 10.53 16.27
CA GLN A 38 -29.40 9.89 16.73
C GLN A 38 -28.92 8.82 15.75
N THR A 39 -29.80 7.93 15.30
CA THR A 39 -29.45 6.87 14.36
C THR A 39 -28.97 7.44 13.02
N ALA A 40 -29.67 8.42 12.47
CA ALA A 40 -29.28 9.10 11.24
C ALA A 40 -27.91 9.78 11.38
N GLY A 41 -27.67 10.48 12.48
CA GLY A 41 -26.40 11.13 12.78
C GLY A 41 -25.22 10.13 12.89
N LEU A 42 -25.44 9.01 13.56
CA LEU A 42 -24.44 7.94 13.67
C LEU A 42 -24.09 7.33 12.30
N LEU A 43 -25.10 7.07 11.47
CA LEU A 43 -24.88 6.55 10.11
C LEU A 43 -24.07 7.53 9.26
N LEU A 44 -24.36 8.85 9.35
CA LEU A 44 -23.59 9.89 8.64
C LEU A 44 -22.13 9.94 9.10
N VAL A 45 -21.86 9.86 10.40
CA VAL A 45 -20.49 9.83 10.92
C VAL A 45 -19.74 8.60 10.44
N LEU A 46 -20.36 7.41 10.48
CA LEU A 46 -19.75 6.17 10.01
C LEU A 46 -19.47 6.21 8.50
N ALA A 47 -20.42 6.69 7.69
CA ALA A 47 -20.23 6.85 6.25
C ALA A 47 -19.12 7.85 5.93
N GLY A 48 -19.07 8.99 6.62
CA GLY A 48 -18.02 9.98 6.49
C GLY A 48 -16.65 9.46 6.87
N LEU A 49 -16.54 8.70 7.96
CA LEU A 49 -15.30 8.06 8.39
C LEU A 49 -14.82 7.03 7.37
N PHE A 50 -15.71 6.19 6.84
CA PHE A 50 -15.39 5.21 5.82
C PHE A 50 -14.87 5.88 4.55
N LEU A 51 -15.56 6.91 4.06
CA LEU A 51 -15.15 7.68 2.88
C LEU A 51 -13.79 8.34 3.10
N PHE A 52 -13.56 8.95 4.25
CA PHE A 52 -12.30 9.60 4.61
C PHE A 52 -11.13 8.60 4.63
N ILE A 53 -11.31 7.44 5.26
CA ILE A 53 -10.28 6.38 5.28
C ILE A 53 -10.00 5.87 3.87
N HIS A 54 -11.04 5.72 3.03
CA HIS A 54 -10.88 5.29 1.64
C HIS A 54 -10.06 6.29 0.82
N LEU A 55 -10.36 7.59 0.93
CA LEU A 55 -9.63 8.66 0.27
C LEU A 55 -8.18 8.76 0.75
N LEU A 56 -7.95 8.66 2.06
CA LEU A 56 -6.59 8.62 2.62
C LEU A 56 -5.78 7.43 2.09
N LYS A 57 -6.38 6.25 2.03
CA LYS A 57 -5.74 5.06 1.48
C LYS A 57 -5.39 5.24 0.01
N LYS A 58 -6.31 5.78 -0.78
CA LYS A 58 -6.08 6.08 -2.21
C LYS A 58 -4.94 7.09 -2.39
N SER A 59 -4.95 8.18 -1.62
CA SER A 59 -3.88 9.20 -1.64
C SER A 59 -2.52 8.62 -1.24
N TYR A 60 -2.48 7.80 -0.18
CA TYR A 60 -1.27 7.12 0.25
C TYR A 60 -0.72 6.18 -0.84
N THR A 61 -1.59 5.34 -1.42
CA THR A 61 -1.20 4.40 -2.49
C THR A 61 -0.69 5.15 -3.73
N ASN A 62 -1.37 6.22 -4.14
CA ASN A 62 -0.94 7.02 -5.27
C ASN A 62 0.44 7.65 -5.03
N LYS A 63 0.69 8.22 -3.86
CA LYS A 63 2.02 8.77 -3.50
C LYS A 63 3.11 7.71 -3.51
N CYS A 64 2.83 6.52 -2.94
CA CYS A 64 3.77 5.40 -3.01
C CYS A 64 4.07 5.00 -4.46
N ASN A 65 3.04 4.86 -5.30
CA ASN A 65 3.21 4.50 -6.70
C ASN A 65 4.01 5.56 -7.48
N THR A 66 3.75 6.85 -7.24
CA THR A 66 4.50 7.94 -7.88
C THR A 66 5.99 7.85 -7.51
N LEU A 67 6.31 7.73 -6.23
CA LEU A 67 7.70 7.65 -5.76
C LEU A 67 8.43 6.38 -6.22
N LEU A 68 7.70 5.26 -6.34
CA LEU A 68 8.28 3.98 -6.79
C LEU A 68 8.43 3.90 -8.32
N HIS A 69 7.45 4.38 -9.08
CA HIS A 69 7.37 4.11 -10.52
C HIS A 69 7.55 5.33 -11.42
N VAL A 70 7.39 6.53 -10.91
CA VAL A 70 7.56 7.77 -11.68
C VAL A 70 8.88 8.45 -11.31
N ASP A 71 9.07 8.72 -10.01
CA ASP A 71 10.26 9.44 -9.54
C ASP A 71 11.47 8.51 -9.39
N LEU A 72 11.27 7.18 -9.36
CA LEU A 72 12.30 6.15 -9.21
C LEU A 72 13.26 6.44 -8.05
N ASP A 73 12.72 6.91 -6.92
CA ASP A 73 13.49 7.22 -5.73
C ASP A 73 14.02 5.94 -5.06
N LEU A 74 15.28 5.59 -5.37
CA LEU A 74 15.93 4.36 -4.90
C LEU A 74 16.01 4.29 -3.38
N ALA A 75 16.17 5.41 -2.68
CA ALA A 75 16.18 5.44 -1.22
C ALA A 75 14.81 5.10 -0.66
N PHE A 76 13.74 5.60 -1.28
CA PHE A 76 12.37 5.26 -0.95
C PHE A 76 12.08 3.76 -1.20
N TRP A 77 12.55 3.20 -2.33
CA TRP A 77 12.42 1.79 -2.66
C TRP A 77 13.07 0.90 -1.60
N GLN A 78 14.30 1.19 -1.23
CA GLN A 78 15.04 0.43 -0.22
C GLN A 78 14.29 0.40 1.12
N GLN A 79 13.79 1.55 1.59
CA GLN A 79 13.02 1.63 2.82
C GLN A 79 11.67 0.90 2.71
N TYR A 80 11.00 1.01 1.56
CA TYR A 80 9.76 0.29 1.29
C TYR A 80 9.96 -1.22 1.38
N LEU A 81 10.99 -1.76 0.74
CA LEU A 81 11.34 -3.18 0.79
C LEU A 81 11.68 -3.65 2.20
N GLN A 82 12.54 -2.92 2.92
CA GLN A 82 12.95 -3.26 4.28
C GLN A 82 11.77 -3.31 5.26
N LEU A 83 10.90 -2.30 5.23
CA LEU A 83 9.79 -2.17 6.18
C LEU A 83 8.61 -3.11 5.88
N ASN A 84 8.53 -3.65 4.67
CA ASN A 84 7.48 -4.58 4.27
C ASN A 84 7.97 -6.02 4.07
N LYS A 85 9.23 -6.33 4.40
CA LYS A 85 9.83 -7.66 4.24
C LYS A 85 9.00 -8.82 4.86
N ASN A 86 8.31 -8.57 5.98
CA ASN A 86 7.56 -9.58 6.74
C ASN A 86 6.04 -9.51 6.49
N VAL A 87 5.62 -9.14 5.29
CA VAL A 87 4.19 -9.09 4.97
C VAL A 87 3.62 -10.50 4.84
N LYS A 88 2.52 -10.77 5.56
CA LYS A 88 1.88 -12.10 5.59
C LYS A 88 0.85 -12.34 4.48
N LYS A 89 0.34 -11.28 3.84
CA LYS A 89 -0.69 -11.40 2.79
C LYS A 89 -0.08 -11.87 1.46
N PRO A 90 -0.56 -12.96 0.82
CA PRO A 90 0.05 -13.52 -0.39
C PRO A 90 0.18 -12.52 -1.54
N ILE A 91 -0.86 -11.73 -1.80
CA ILE A 91 -0.86 -10.71 -2.87
C ILE A 91 0.25 -9.66 -2.63
N LEU A 92 0.42 -9.22 -1.38
CA LEU A 92 1.46 -8.25 -1.04
C LEU A 92 2.86 -8.87 -1.07
N GLN A 93 3.01 -10.17 -0.82
CA GLN A 93 4.29 -10.87 -0.98
C GLN A 93 4.71 -10.92 -2.45
N ILE A 94 3.77 -11.17 -3.35
CA ILE A 94 4.02 -11.13 -4.80
C ILE A 94 4.44 -9.72 -5.21
N ASP A 95 3.71 -8.70 -4.79
CA ASP A 95 4.03 -7.30 -5.09
C ASP A 95 5.41 -6.91 -4.56
N MET A 96 5.77 -7.35 -3.34
CA MET A 96 7.09 -7.12 -2.76
C MET A 96 8.22 -7.80 -3.55
N LYS A 97 8.00 -9.04 -4.02
CA LYS A 97 8.99 -9.74 -4.85
C LYS A 97 9.20 -9.03 -6.19
N LEU A 98 8.12 -8.60 -6.83
CA LEU A 98 8.22 -7.86 -8.09
C LEU A 98 8.91 -6.50 -7.91
N THR A 99 8.62 -5.82 -6.80
CA THR A 99 9.29 -4.57 -6.45
C THR A 99 10.78 -4.80 -6.16
N SER A 100 11.15 -5.92 -5.52
CA SER A 100 12.56 -6.31 -5.29
C SER A 100 13.29 -6.56 -6.61
N VAL A 101 12.69 -7.34 -7.52
CA VAL A 101 13.24 -7.59 -8.87
C VAL A 101 13.47 -6.29 -9.63
N ALA A 102 12.47 -5.38 -9.62
CA ALA A 102 12.59 -4.09 -10.27
C ALA A 102 13.68 -3.22 -9.65
N TYR A 103 13.82 -3.23 -8.33
CA TYR A 103 14.88 -2.51 -7.63
C TYR A 103 16.28 -3.05 -7.99
N SER A 104 16.48 -4.37 -7.95
CA SER A 104 17.75 -5.00 -8.33
C SER A 104 18.11 -4.72 -9.80
N PHE A 105 17.10 -4.69 -10.69
CA PHE A 105 17.29 -4.31 -12.09
C PHE A 105 17.80 -2.85 -12.23
N MET A 106 17.19 -1.92 -11.49
CA MET A 106 17.61 -0.50 -11.49
C MET A 106 19.00 -0.29 -10.90
N MET A 107 19.42 -1.16 -9.97
CA MET A 107 20.77 -1.15 -9.40
C MET A 107 21.82 -1.83 -10.28
N GLY A 108 21.42 -2.47 -11.40
CA GLY A 108 22.32 -3.20 -12.29
C GLY A 108 22.76 -4.56 -11.73
N ASP A 109 22.12 -5.06 -10.68
CA ASP A 109 22.39 -6.38 -10.10
C ASP A 109 21.58 -7.46 -10.85
N PHE A 110 22.05 -7.78 -12.05
CA PHE A 110 21.35 -8.70 -12.96
C PHE A 110 21.34 -10.15 -12.45
N ASP A 111 22.33 -10.59 -11.69
CA ASP A 111 22.37 -11.93 -11.12
C ASP A 111 21.25 -12.14 -10.11
N THR A 112 21.05 -11.17 -9.23
CA THR A 112 19.92 -11.16 -8.28
C THR A 112 18.59 -11.11 -9.02
N VAL A 113 18.47 -10.29 -10.06
CA VAL A 113 17.25 -10.19 -10.90
C VAL A 113 16.87 -11.55 -11.48
N ILE A 114 17.82 -12.29 -12.07
CA ILE A 114 17.56 -13.61 -12.67
C ILE A 114 17.08 -14.60 -11.61
N LYS A 115 17.77 -14.64 -10.48
CA LYS A 115 17.45 -15.55 -9.38
C LYS A 115 16.05 -15.29 -8.84
N GLU A 116 15.75 -14.03 -8.48
CA GLU A 116 14.45 -13.65 -7.94
C GLU A 116 13.31 -13.81 -8.95
N ALA A 117 13.56 -13.50 -10.23
CA ALA A 117 12.57 -13.70 -11.31
C ALA A 117 12.23 -15.19 -11.50
N ARG A 118 13.22 -16.08 -11.48
CA ARG A 118 13.00 -17.53 -11.56
C ARG A 118 12.23 -18.05 -10.34
N GLU A 119 12.59 -17.61 -9.14
CA GLU A 119 11.85 -17.96 -7.92
C GLU A 119 10.40 -17.46 -7.96
N ALA A 120 10.16 -16.24 -8.48
CA ALA A 120 8.81 -15.71 -8.63
C ALA A 120 7.99 -16.51 -9.68
N LEU A 121 8.61 -16.90 -10.81
CA LEU A 121 7.94 -17.70 -11.85
C LEU A 121 7.58 -19.13 -11.40
N SER A 122 8.31 -19.69 -10.44
CA SER A 122 8.01 -21.02 -9.88
C SER A 122 6.76 -21.04 -8.99
N GLN A 123 6.25 -19.88 -8.58
CA GLN A 123 5.04 -19.79 -7.75
C GLN A 123 3.78 -20.05 -8.58
N LYS A 124 3.01 -21.09 -8.19
CA LYS A 124 1.77 -21.51 -8.90
C LYS A 124 0.68 -20.44 -8.95
N GLU A 125 0.63 -19.55 -7.98
CA GLU A 125 -0.44 -18.53 -7.81
C GLU A 125 -0.12 -17.18 -8.46
N LEU A 126 0.91 -17.08 -9.29
CA LEU A 126 1.28 -15.82 -9.91
C LEU A 126 0.25 -15.40 -10.97
N PRO A 127 -0.38 -14.22 -10.87
CA PRO A 127 -1.29 -13.74 -11.91
C PRO A 127 -0.61 -13.64 -13.27
N GLN A 128 -1.33 -13.97 -14.36
CA GLN A 128 -0.78 -14.04 -15.74
C GLN A 128 -0.07 -12.74 -16.17
N LYS A 129 -0.57 -11.59 -15.75
CA LYS A 129 0.05 -10.28 -16.01
C LYS A 129 1.52 -10.22 -15.55
N TYR A 130 1.81 -10.77 -14.40
CA TYR A 130 3.17 -10.76 -13.83
C TYR A 130 4.07 -11.84 -14.44
N LYS A 131 3.49 -12.98 -14.86
CA LYS A 131 4.25 -14.01 -15.58
C LYS A 131 4.82 -13.47 -16.89
N ASN A 132 4.05 -12.68 -17.62
CA ASN A 132 4.51 -12.08 -18.87
C ASN A 132 5.66 -11.08 -18.64
N PHE A 133 5.55 -10.22 -17.61
CA PHE A 133 6.61 -9.27 -17.26
C PHE A 133 7.92 -9.97 -16.87
N LEU A 134 7.85 -11.00 -16.03
CA LEU A 134 9.03 -11.76 -15.59
C LEU A 134 9.65 -12.57 -16.72
N LYS A 135 8.85 -13.11 -17.65
CA LYS A 135 9.36 -13.77 -18.85
C LYS A 135 10.14 -12.83 -19.76
N VAL A 136 9.68 -11.60 -19.95
CA VAL A 136 10.40 -10.59 -20.73
C VAL A 136 11.78 -10.32 -20.08
N ILE A 137 11.84 -10.12 -18.78
CA ILE A 137 13.11 -9.91 -18.07
C ILE A 137 14.05 -11.11 -18.24
N SER A 138 13.54 -12.35 -18.11
CA SER A 138 14.37 -13.55 -18.25
C SER A 138 14.82 -13.80 -19.69
N PHE A 139 14.07 -13.33 -20.69
CA PHE A 139 14.38 -13.51 -22.12
C PHE A 139 15.43 -12.51 -22.62
N VAL A 140 15.37 -11.25 -22.17
CA VAL A 140 16.33 -10.19 -22.55
C VAL A 140 17.78 -10.55 -22.16
N GLN A 141 17.98 -11.48 -21.23
CA GLN A 141 19.31 -11.90 -20.76
C GLN A 141 19.79 -13.23 -21.36
N SER A 142 18.96 -13.89 -22.19
CA SER A 142 19.36 -15.11 -22.92
C SER A 142 19.99 -14.81 -24.29
N CYS A 143 20.06 -13.53 -24.66
CA CYS A 143 20.74 -12.99 -25.83
C CYS A 143 22.05 -12.32 -25.45
#